data_57ef557d73e760547ad384f6905cb19a
#
_entry.id   57ef557d73e760547ad384f6905cb19a
#
_cell.length_a   1.000
_cell.length_b   1.000
_cell.length_c   1.000
_cell.angle_alpha   90.00
_cell.angle_beta   90.00
_cell.angle_gamma   90.00
#
_symmetry.space_group_name_H-M   'P 1'
#
loop_
_entity.id
_entity.type
_entity.pdbx_description
1 polymer ?
#
loop_
_entity_poly.entity_id
_entity_poly.type
_entity_poly.pdbx_seq_one_letter_code
_entity_poly.pdbx_strand_id
1 'polypeptide(L)'
;MPLCKTPVYLREPTPLQCGQAVLAMLGGITVEEVIRLVGTERETTLQDMFSCLDALGIAYRRDRVPVTAAAELPPVCLLSLETPRCWHWSLYWHGMFLDPEHGVLKDFPESRRRYYWEITG
;
A
#
# COMPACT_ATOMS: atom_id res chain seq x y z
N MET A 1 16.65 -7.14 2.54
CA MET A 1 16.42 -7.15 4.00
C MET A 1 14.93 -7.31 4.27
N PRO A 2 14.51 -8.34 5.00
CA PRO A 2 13.07 -8.50 5.27
C PRO A 2 12.57 -7.38 6.18
N LEU A 3 11.28 -7.05 6.02
CA LEU A 3 10.62 -6.08 6.88
C LEU A 3 10.42 -6.71 8.25
N CYS A 4 11.13 -6.22 9.26
CA CYS A 4 11.11 -6.79 10.60
C CYS A 4 10.14 -6.09 11.54
N LYS A 5 9.72 -4.87 11.20
CA LYS A 5 8.89 -4.06 12.07
C LYS A 5 7.47 -3.98 11.56
N THR A 6 6.49 -4.19 12.45
CA THR A 6 5.10 -3.94 12.13
C THR A 6 4.93 -2.45 11.81
N PRO A 7 4.29 -2.12 10.68
CA PRO A 7 4.05 -0.72 10.35
C PRO A 7 3.17 -0.04 11.39
N VAL A 8 3.44 1.25 11.62
CA VAL A 8 2.53 2.07 12.42
C VAL A 8 1.46 2.60 11.47
N TYR A 9 0.19 2.38 11.80
CA TYR A 9 -0.91 2.82 10.94
C TYR A 9 -0.88 4.33 10.73
N LEU A 10 -1.06 4.74 9.46
CA LEU A 10 -1.16 6.14 9.07
C LEU A 10 -2.40 6.33 8.20
N ARG A 11 -3.20 7.33 8.56
CA ARG A 11 -4.32 7.74 7.73
C ARG A 11 -3.83 8.67 6.63
N GLU A 12 -4.42 8.58 5.43
CA GLU A 12 -4.08 9.52 4.37
C GLU A 12 -4.46 10.94 4.77
N PRO A 13 -3.56 11.93 4.58
CA PRO A 13 -3.89 13.33 4.90
C PRO A 13 -4.98 13.90 4.01
N THR A 14 -5.07 13.43 2.75
CA THR A 14 -6.10 13.82 1.79
C THR A 14 -6.53 12.60 1.00
N PRO A 15 -7.71 12.63 0.35
CA PRO A 15 -8.17 11.50 -0.47
C PRO A 15 -7.25 11.16 -1.65
N LEU A 16 -6.33 12.04 -2.02
CA LEU A 16 -5.41 11.82 -3.13
C LEU A 16 -4.12 11.12 -2.69
N GLN A 17 -3.91 10.90 -1.39
CA GLN A 17 -2.62 10.47 -0.85
C GLN A 17 -2.63 9.08 -0.23
N CYS A 18 -3.52 8.19 -0.71
CA CYS A 18 -3.54 6.82 -0.20
C CYS A 18 -2.22 6.09 -0.49
N GLY A 19 -1.65 6.29 -1.68
CA GLY A 19 -0.38 5.66 -2.05
C GLY A 19 0.78 6.13 -1.18
N GLN A 20 0.86 7.44 -0.94
CA GLN A 20 1.91 7.99 -0.09
C GLN A 20 1.80 7.45 1.35
N ALA A 21 0.58 7.34 1.87
CA ALA A 21 0.38 6.79 3.21
C ALA A 21 0.82 5.33 3.31
N VAL A 22 0.50 4.51 2.29
CA VAL A 22 0.94 3.11 2.25
C VAL A 22 2.46 3.04 2.25
N LEU A 23 3.11 3.84 1.41
CA LEU A 23 4.58 3.85 1.33
C LEU A 23 5.22 4.33 2.62
N ALA A 24 4.62 5.31 3.28
CA ALA A 24 5.10 5.82 4.56
C ALA A 24 5.02 4.74 5.64
N MET A 25 3.93 3.96 5.68
CA MET A 25 3.80 2.84 6.60
C MET A 25 4.88 1.78 6.34
N LEU A 26 5.09 1.40 5.09
CA LEU A 26 6.10 0.40 4.73
C LEU A 26 7.52 0.87 5.05
N GLY A 27 7.81 2.14 4.80
CA GLY A 27 9.14 2.68 4.99
C GLY A 27 9.45 3.13 6.40
N GLY A 28 8.43 3.26 7.26
CA GLY A 28 8.61 3.81 8.61
C GLY A 28 9.01 5.28 8.58
N ILE A 29 8.50 6.04 7.61
CA ILE A 29 8.80 7.46 7.42
C ILE A 29 7.49 8.25 7.35
N THR A 30 7.59 9.57 7.24
CA THR A 30 6.41 10.43 7.18
C THR A 30 5.84 10.50 5.76
N VAL A 31 4.57 10.89 5.65
CA VAL A 31 3.94 11.11 4.35
C VAL A 31 4.65 12.23 3.59
N GLU A 32 5.10 13.28 4.28
CA GLU A 32 5.84 14.37 3.65
C GLU A 32 7.16 13.88 3.03
N GLU A 33 7.84 12.96 3.70
CA GLU A 33 9.08 12.39 3.16
C GLU A 33 8.80 11.56 1.91
N VAL A 34 7.70 10.81 1.89
CA VAL A 34 7.29 10.06 0.71
C VAL A 34 6.96 11.01 -0.44
N ILE A 35 6.23 12.09 -0.16
CA ILE A 35 5.89 13.09 -1.18
C ILE A 35 7.16 13.63 -1.85
N ARG A 36 8.21 13.89 -1.07
CA ARG A 36 9.49 14.32 -1.62
C ARG A 36 10.15 13.24 -2.49
N LEU A 37 10.03 11.97 -2.09
CA LEU A 37 10.62 10.86 -2.83
C LEU A 37 9.90 10.60 -4.16
N VAL A 38 8.56 10.64 -4.15
CA VAL A 38 7.78 10.38 -5.38
C VAL A 38 7.58 11.63 -6.23
N GLY A 39 7.70 12.81 -5.63
CA GLY A 39 7.59 14.07 -6.34
C GLY A 39 6.16 14.51 -6.62
N THR A 40 5.17 13.98 -5.90
CA THR A 40 3.77 14.38 -6.08
C THR A 40 3.00 14.33 -4.77
N GLU A 41 2.06 15.29 -4.62
CA GLU A 41 1.09 15.32 -3.54
C GLU A 41 -0.26 14.76 -3.99
N ARG A 42 -0.35 14.33 -5.23
CA ARG A 42 -1.58 13.81 -5.84
C ARG A 42 -1.52 12.29 -5.92
N GLU A 43 -2.44 11.71 -6.67
CA GLU A 43 -2.51 10.27 -6.84
C GLU A 43 -1.18 9.72 -7.39
N THR A 44 -0.74 8.60 -6.83
CA THR A 44 0.46 7.92 -7.30
C THR A 44 0.11 6.88 -8.34
N THR A 45 0.99 6.75 -9.33
CA THR A 45 0.91 5.66 -10.31
C THR A 45 1.63 4.43 -9.76
N LEU A 46 1.45 3.28 -10.41
CA LEU A 46 2.19 2.07 -10.05
C LEU A 46 3.71 2.31 -10.16
N GLN A 47 4.14 3.05 -11.18
CA GLN A 47 5.56 3.37 -11.35
C GLN A 47 6.07 4.21 -10.18
N ASP A 48 5.28 5.16 -9.69
CA ASP A 48 5.63 5.96 -8.51
C ASP A 48 5.81 5.06 -7.29
N MET A 49 4.90 4.09 -7.11
CA MET A 49 4.98 3.16 -5.99
C MET A 49 6.26 2.34 -6.05
N PHE A 50 6.57 1.78 -7.22
CA PHE A 50 7.79 0.99 -7.40
C PHE A 50 9.04 1.83 -7.19
N SER A 51 9.09 3.03 -7.75
CA SER A 51 10.26 3.92 -7.61
C SER A 51 10.53 4.25 -6.15
N CYS A 52 9.47 4.48 -5.38
CA CYS A 52 9.63 4.77 -3.95
C CYS A 52 10.11 3.54 -3.18
N LEU A 53 9.56 2.36 -3.48
CA LEU A 53 10.02 1.12 -2.86
C LEU A 53 11.50 0.89 -3.15
N ASP A 54 11.94 1.13 -4.39
CA ASP A 54 13.35 1.04 -4.76
C ASP A 54 14.20 2.01 -3.95
N ALA A 55 13.76 3.25 -3.82
CA ALA A 55 14.49 4.27 -3.06
C ALA A 55 14.58 3.92 -1.57
N LEU A 56 13.57 3.24 -1.04
CA LEU A 56 13.53 2.81 0.36
C LEU A 56 14.29 1.48 0.60
N GLY A 57 14.76 0.83 -0.47
CA GLY A 57 15.45 -0.44 -0.35
C GLY A 57 14.52 -1.60 0.02
N ILE A 58 13.24 -1.48 -0.29
CA ILE A 58 12.23 -2.51 0.00
C ILE A 58 12.06 -3.39 -1.22
N ALA A 59 12.32 -4.69 -1.07
CA ALA A 59 12.19 -5.64 -2.17
C ALA A 59 10.72 -6.03 -2.38
N TYR A 60 10.34 -6.19 -3.65
CA TYR A 60 8.97 -6.51 -4.02
C TYR A 60 8.96 -7.28 -5.33
N ARG A 61 7.81 -7.92 -5.66
CA ARG A 61 7.61 -8.54 -6.96
C ARG A 61 6.83 -7.59 -7.86
N ARG A 62 7.16 -7.60 -9.14
CA ARG A 62 6.50 -6.74 -10.13
C ARG A 62 5.23 -7.36 -10.72
N ASP A 63 4.93 -8.60 -10.35
CA ASP A 63 3.77 -9.32 -10.89
C ASP A 63 2.48 -8.83 -10.25
N ARG A 64 1.56 -8.36 -11.07
CA ARG A 64 0.22 -7.98 -10.63
C ARG A 64 -0.63 -9.24 -10.55
N VAL A 65 -1.13 -9.56 -9.36
CA VAL A 65 -1.90 -10.78 -9.12
C VAL A 65 -3.32 -10.41 -8.73
N PRO A 66 -4.35 -10.89 -9.45
CA PRO A 66 -5.72 -10.68 -9.03
C PRO A 66 -6.04 -11.52 -7.80
N VAL A 67 -6.90 -11.00 -6.93
CA VAL A 67 -7.26 -11.68 -5.69
C VAL A 67 -8.74 -11.46 -5.39
N THR A 68 -9.40 -12.49 -4.84
CA THR A 68 -10.80 -12.41 -4.44
C THR A 68 -10.97 -12.54 -2.93
N ALA A 69 -10.18 -13.38 -2.28
CA ALA A 69 -10.30 -13.64 -0.85
C ALA A 69 -8.99 -13.32 -0.11
N ALA A 70 -9.12 -12.82 1.12
CA ALA A 70 -7.95 -12.47 1.94
C ALA A 70 -7.03 -13.66 2.18
N ALA A 71 -7.56 -14.89 2.23
CA ALA A 71 -6.76 -16.08 2.43
C ALA A 71 -5.74 -16.34 1.32
N GLU A 72 -5.92 -15.70 0.15
CA GLU A 72 -5.01 -15.85 -1.00
C GLU A 72 -3.80 -14.91 -0.92
N LEU A 73 -3.79 -13.98 0.03
CA LEU A 73 -2.76 -12.94 0.09
C LEU A 73 -1.46 -13.47 0.72
N PRO A 74 -0.29 -13.06 0.19
CA PRO A 74 0.98 -13.32 0.88
C PRO A 74 1.06 -12.51 2.17
N PRO A 75 2.05 -12.77 3.04
CA PRO A 75 2.13 -12.10 4.35
C PRO A 75 2.14 -10.58 4.29
N VAL A 76 2.81 -10.00 3.30
CA VAL A 76 2.85 -8.55 3.12
C VAL A 76 2.64 -8.23 1.65
N CYS A 77 1.72 -7.35 1.33
CA CYS A 77 1.54 -6.94 -0.04
C CYS A 77 0.92 -5.55 -0.18
N LEU A 78 1.24 -4.93 -1.30
CA LEU A 78 0.63 -3.70 -1.75
C LEU A 78 -0.67 -4.06 -2.46
N LEU A 79 -1.76 -3.38 -2.14
CA LEU A 79 -3.08 -3.64 -2.71
C LEU A 79 -3.54 -2.48 -3.57
N SER A 80 -4.14 -2.82 -4.72
CA SER A 80 -4.86 -1.87 -5.56
C SER A 80 -6.31 -2.33 -5.61
N LEU A 81 -7.22 -1.49 -5.13
CA LEU A 81 -8.62 -1.84 -4.94
C LEU A 81 -9.51 -0.87 -5.71
N GLU A 82 -10.43 -1.42 -6.50
CA GLU A 82 -11.45 -0.59 -7.16
C GLU A 82 -12.62 -0.42 -6.20
N THR A 83 -12.61 0.70 -5.46
CA THR A 83 -13.69 1.03 -4.54
C THR A 83 -14.82 1.73 -5.30
N PRO A 84 -16.01 1.92 -4.70
CA PRO A 84 -17.09 2.66 -5.37
C PRO A 84 -16.72 4.08 -5.80
N ARG A 85 -15.71 4.68 -5.19
CA ARG A 85 -15.30 6.07 -5.46
C ARG A 85 -14.13 6.20 -6.41
N CYS A 86 -13.14 5.30 -6.33
CA CYS A 86 -11.91 5.41 -7.11
C CYS A 86 -11.07 4.14 -6.98
N TRP A 87 -9.98 4.09 -7.72
CA TRP A 87 -8.91 3.13 -7.47
C TRP A 87 -8.14 3.59 -6.25
N HIS A 88 -7.89 2.67 -5.32
CA HIS A 88 -7.38 2.99 -3.99
C HIS A 88 -6.21 2.08 -3.64
N TRP A 89 -5.12 2.66 -3.15
CA TRP A 89 -3.98 1.91 -2.63
C TRP A 89 -4.22 1.55 -1.17
N SER A 90 -3.89 0.31 -0.80
CA SER A 90 -4.01 -0.16 0.57
C SER A 90 -2.83 -1.07 0.89
N LEU A 91 -2.68 -1.44 2.15
CA LEU A 91 -1.58 -2.28 2.61
C LEU A 91 -2.13 -3.48 3.37
N TYR A 92 -1.63 -4.67 3.06
CA TYR A 92 -1.91 -5.87 3.83
C TYR A 92 -0.65 -6.28 4.58
N TRP A 93 -0.80 -6.54 5.87
CA TRP A 93 0.31 -6.93 6.75
C TRP A 93 -0.16 -8.03 7.69
N HIS A 94 0.31 -9.27 7.45
CA HIS A 94 0.11 -10.41 8.37
C HIS A 94 -1.32 -10.51 8.94
N GLY A 95 -2.31 -10.56 8.07
CA GLY A 95 -3.71 -10.72 8.46
C GLY A 95 -4.46 -9.43 8.72
N MET A 96 -3.80 -8.28 8.66
CA MET A 96 -4.43 -6.98 8.88
C MET A 96 -4.42 -6.15 7.61
N PHE A 97 -5.52 -5.46 7.35
CA PHE A 97 -5.61 -4.47 6.27
C PHE A 97 -5.39 -3.09 6.87
N LEU A 98 -4.26 -2.47 6.52
CA LEU A 98 -3.92 -1.13 6.99
C LEU A 98 -4.34 -0.17 5.88
N ASP A 99 -5.62 0.24 5.93
CA ASP A 99 -6.21 1.04 4.86
C ASP A 99 -6.13 2.53 5.20
N PRO A 100 -5.48 3.33 4.34
CA PRO A 100 -5.28 4.76 4.64
C PRO A 100 -6.58 5.55 4.82
N GLU A 101 -7.68 5.08 4.22
CA GLU A 101 -8.97 5.77 4.32
C GLU A 101 -9.86 5.17 5.39
N HIS A 102 -9.88 3.84 5.52
CA HIS A 102 -10.87 3.13 6.32
C HIS A 102 -10.38 2.63 7.68
N GLY A 103 -9.07 2.73 7.95
CA GLY A 103 -8.51 2.28 9.22
C GLY A 103 -7.95 0.87 9.15
N VAL A 104 -7.74 0.25 10.31
CA VAL A 104 -7.24 -1.12 10.39
C VAL A 104 -8.43 -2.06 10.32
N LEU A 105 -8.44 -2.91 9.28
CA LEU A 105 -9.56 -3.81 9.00
C LEU A 105 -9.10 -5.26 9.02
N LYS A 106 -10.05 -6.17 9.20
CA LYS A 106 -9.80 -7.62 9.17
C LYS A 106 -10.08 -8.24 7.80
N ASP A 107 -10.67 -7.48 6.89
CA ASP A 107 -11.01 -7.92 5.54
C ASP A 107 -10.90 -6.72 4.60
N PHE A 108 -11.03 -6.98 3.29
CA PHE A 108 -11.01 -5.92 2.30
C PHE A 108 -12.08 -4.87 2.59
N PRO A 109 -11.77 -3.59 2.39
CA PRO A 109 -12.84 -2.61 2.27
C PRO A 109 -13.67 -2.93 1.02
N GLU A 110 -14.88 -2.38 0.94
CA GLU A 110 -15.77 -2.61 -0.22
C GLU A 110 -15.04 -2.29 -1.52
N SER A 111 -14.96 -3.28 -2.42
CA SER A 111 -14.20 -3.14 -3.66
C SER A 111 -14.62 -4.22 -4.64
N ARG A 112 -14.56 -3.89 -5.95
CA ARG A 112 -14.99 -4.80 -7.02
C ARG A 112 -13.83 -5.60 -7.59
N ARG A 113 -12.76 -4.92 -8.03
CA ARG A 113 -11.57 -5.54 -8.56
C ARG A 113 -10.42 -5.29 -7.61
N ARG A 114 -9.62 -6.34 -7.37
CA ARG A 114 -8.56 -6.33 -6.36
C ARG A 114 -7.32 -6.98 -6.93
N TYR A 115 -6.20 -6.28 -6.79
CA TYR A 115 -4.89 -6.79 -7.23
C TYR A 115 -3.87 -6.58 -6.12
N TYR A 116 -2.85 -7.42 -6.12
CA TYR A 116 -1.75 -7.21 -5.18
C TYR A 116 -0.40 -7.36 -5.86
N TRP A 117 0.61 -6.76 -5.25
CA TRP A 117 2.03 -6.96 -5.56
C TRP A 117 2.69 -7.37 -4.25
N GLU A 118 3.39 -8.50 -4.25
CA GLU A 118 3.99 -9.02 -3.03
C GLU A 118 5.17 -8.16 -2.60
N ILE A 119 5.26 -7.85 -1.30
CA ILE A 119 6.42 -7.20 -0.69
C ILE A 119 7.25 -8.32 -0.07
N THR A 120 8.50 -8.47 -0.52
CA THR A 120 9.36 -9.59 -0.10
C THR A 120 10.45 -9.18 0.88
N GLY A 121 10.60 -7.94 1.12
CA GLY A 121 11.60 -7.41 2.04
C GLY A 121 11.69 -5.92 1.96
#